data_3ff069ee44314ff946fdabdc2c23c60f
#
_entry.id   3ff069ee44314ff946fdabdc2c23c60f
#
_cell.length_a   1.000
_cell.length_b   1.000
_cell.length_c   1.000
_cell.angle_alpha   90.00
_cell.angle_beta   90.00
_cell.angle_gamma   90.00
#
_symmetry.space_group_name_H-M   'P 1'
#
loop_
_entity.id
_entity.type
_entity.pdbx_description
1 polymer ?
#
loop_
_entity_poly.entity_id
_entity_poly.type
_entity_poly.pdbx_seq_one_letter_code
_entity_poly.pdbx_strand_id
1 'polypeptide(L)'
;MASSLVRSFFVCCLPRLARLPSQGSCGPTVRSSAVVAIALGSLLAHGCSAKPTGMPDVAPVTGTVTLNGEPLAGVSVVFESESGHTSFGTTDSTGSYQLVAPGSQQGAVVGLNTVKITTHLDAPPGPSWKDPIPARYNSASELSAQVNSGKNSFNFELERK
;
A
#
# COMPACT_ATOMS: atom_id res chain seq x y z
N MET A 1 13.15 48.87 3.59
CA MET A 1 12.50 49.51 2.43
C MET A 1 12.19 48.44 1.40
N ALA A 2 11.02 48.51 0.87
CA ALA A 2 10.37 47.77 -0.20
C ALA A 2 9.59 46.51 0.19
N SER A 3 8.34 46.76 0.49
CA SER A 3 7.20 45.85 0.43
C SER A 3 6.94 45.41 -1.02
N SER A 4 6.54 44.17 -1.22
CA SER A 4 5.81 43.80 -2.42
C SER A 4 4.66 42.85 -2.05
N LEU A 5 3.45 43.39 -2.17
CA LEU A 5 2.15 42.74 -2.10
C LEU A 5 2.00 41.79 -3.29
N VAL A 6 1.59 40.60 -3.05
CA VAL A 6 0.96 39.73 -4.08
C VAL A 6 -0.53 39.53 -3.74
N ARG A 7 -1.34 40.02 -4.64
CA ARG A 7 -2.81 40.07 -4.60
C ARG A 7 -3.40 38.67 -4.75
N SER A 8 -4.32 38.37 -3.84
CA SER A 8 -5.34 37.34 -4.00
C SER A 8 -6.25 37.64 -5.19
N PHE A 9 -6.41 36.67 -6.09
CA PHE A 9 -7.54 36.63 -7.00
C PHE A 9 -8.49 35.53 -6.55
N PHE A 10 -9.56 35.96 -5.86
CA PHE A 10 -10.77 35.17 -5.68
C PHE A 10 -11.57 35.23 -6.98
N VAL A 11 -11.70 34.13 -7.66
CA VAL A 11 -12.71 33.97 -8.72
C VAL A 11 -13.89 33.24 -8.14
N CYS A 12 -14.93 34.01 -7.88
CA CYS A 12 -16.24 33.55 -7.46
C CYS A 12 -17.01 33.07 -8.71
N CYS A 13 -17.26 31.76 -8.79
CA CYS A 13 -18.11 31.19 -9.83
C CYS A 13 -19.47 30.82 -9.20
N LEU A 14 -20.48 31.65 -9.42
CA LEU A 14 -21.89 31.43 -9.06
C LEU A 14 -22.50 30.31 -9.93
N PRO A 15 -23.29 29.42 -9.37
CA PRO A 15 -24.09 28.50 -10.17
C PRO A 15 -25.39 29.17 -10.67
N ARG A 16 -25.56 29.05 -11.95
CA ARG A 16 -26.70 29.55 -12.72
C ARG A 16 -27.93 28.65 -12.48
N LEU A 17 -28.96 29.23 -11.90
CA LEU A 17 -30.30 28.62 -11.81
C LEU A 17 -30.85 28.34 -13.21
N ALA A 18 -31.11 27.11 -13.53
CA ALA A 18 -31.91 26.72 -14.70
C ALA A 18 -33.32 26.30 -14.26
N ARG A 19 -34.24 27.01 -14.83
CA ARG A 19 -35.70 27.07 -14.79
C ARG A 19 -36.35 25.71 -15.06
N LEU A 20 -37.33 25.35 -14.23
CA LEU A 20 -38.31 24.29 -14.49
C LEU A 20 -39.30 24.74 -15.56
N PRO A 21 -39.73 23.86 -16.46
CA PRO A 21 -41.01 24.04 -17.14
C PRO A 21 -42.13 23.26 -16.47
N SER A 22 -43.24 23.91 -16.41
CA SER A 22 -44.51 23.55 -15.81
C SER A 22 -45.25 22.44 -16.56
N GLN A 23 -46.01 21.76 -15.77
CA GLN A 23 -47.16 20.88 -15.97
C GLN A 23 -47.92 20.99 -17.27
N GLY A 24 -48.22 19.87 -17.87
CA GLY A 24 -49.30 19.67 -18.82
C GLY A 24 -50.11 18.43 -18.44
N SER A 25 -51.26 18.67 -17.86
CA SER A 25 -52.30 17.69 -17.57
C SER A 25 -53.06 17.37 -18.87
N CYS A 26 -53.37 16.13 -19.13
CA CYS A 26 -54.63 15.63 -19.67
C CYS A 26 -54.59 14.09 -19.76
N GLY A 27 -55.49 13.40 -19.03
CA GLY A 27 -55.86 12.00 -19.29
C GLY A 27 -56.84 11.93 -20.47
N PRO A 28 -57.53 10.84 -20.76
CA PRO A 28 -57.81 9.65 -19.97
C PRO A 28 -57.76 8.30 -20.74
N THR A 29 -57.98 7.22 -19.96
CA THR A 29 -58.55 5.93 -20.34
C THR A 29 -58.07 5.21 -21.61
N VAL A 30 -57.54 3.99 -21.45
CA VAL A 30 -58.02 2.78 -22.12
C VAL A 30 -57.59 1.52 -21.36
N ARG A 31 -58.53 0.68 -21.11
CA ARG A 31 -58.47 -0.71 -20.67
C ARG A 31 -57.55 -1.53 -21.55
N SER A 32 -56.74 -2.38 -21.00
CA SER A 32 -56.74 -3.78 -21.40
C SER A 32 -55.66 -4.58 -20.65
N SER A 33 -56.12 -5.68 -20.13
CA SER A 33 -55.33 -6.71 -19.51
C SER A 33 -54.23 -7.23 -20.42
N ALA A 34 -52.97 -7.21 -19.97
CA ALA A 34 -51.96 -8.12 -20.40
C ALA A 34 -50.99 -8.32 -19.25
N VAL A 35 -51.10 -9.48 -18.61
CA VAL A 35 -50.12 -10.01 -17.65
C VAL A 35 -48.87 -10.34 -18.43
N VAL A 36 -47.88 -9.44 -18.39
CA VAL A 36 -46.51 -9.77 -18.86
C VAL A 36 -45.70 -10.06 -17.60
N ALA A 37 -45.47 -11.34 -17.38
CA ALA A 37 -44.52 -11.82 -16.42
C ALA A 37 -43.10 -11.39 -16.86
N ILE A 38 -42.60 -10.32 -16.26
CA ILE A 38 -41.20 -9.93 -16.42
C ILE A 38 -40.38 -10.83 -15.49
N ALA A 39 -39.81 -11.89 -16.06
CA ALA A 39 -38.78 -12.66 -15.42
C ALA A 39 -37.57 -11.74 -15.17
N LEU A 40 -37.39 -11.27 -13.93
CA LEU A 40 -36.18 -10.59 -13.48
C LEU A 40 -35.04 -11.61 -13.50
N GLY A 41 -34.34 -11.68 -14.62
CA GLY A 41 -33.05 -12.33 -14.71
C GLY A 41 -32.03 -11.50 -13.95
N SER A 42 -31.75 -11.86 -12.69
CA SER A 42 -30.64 -11.32 -11.90
C SER A 42 -29.33 -11.77 -12.55
N LEU A 43 -28.78 -10.94 -13.45
CA LEU A 43 -27.39 -11.06 -13.87
C LEU A 43 -26.51 -10.67 -12.65
N LEU A 44 -26.10 -11.67 -11.90
CA LEU A 44 -24.97 -11.56 -10.99
C LEU A 44 -23.73 -11.29 -11.83
N ALA A 45 -23.41 -10.02 -12.04
CA ALA A 45 -22.12 -9.63 -12.55
C ALA A 45 -21.06 -10.02 -11.51
N HIS A 46 -20.51 -11.21 -11.65
CA HIS A 46 -19.29 -11.60 -10.94
C HIS A 46 -18.17 -10.78 -11.57
N GLY A 47 -17.89 -9.61 -10.94
CA GLY A 47 -16.73 -8.82 -11.27
C GLY A 47 -15.46 -9.61 -10.99
N CYS A 48 -14.91 -10.27 -12.02
CA CYS A 48 -13.55 -10.74 -11.98
C CYS A 48 -12.64 -9.52 -11.85
N SER A 49 -12.12 -9.25 -10.65
CA SER A 49 -10.97 -8.37 -10.47
C SER A 49 -9.77 -9.04 -11.15
N ALA A 50 -9.60 -8.77 -12.44
CA ALA A 50 -8.41 -9.19 -13.16
C ALA A 50 -7.22 -8.40 -12.58
N LYS A 51 -6.26 -9.13 -12.00
CA LYS A 51 -4.98 -8.57 -11.56
C LYS A 51 -4.30 -7.95 -12.80
N PRO A 52 -3.81 -6.71 -12.72
CA PRO A 52 -3.12 -6.09 -13.85
C PRO A 52 -1.93 -6.96 -14.27
N THR A 53 -1.88 -7.29 -15.55
CA THR A 53 -0.84 -8.12 -16.16
C THR A 53 0.51 -7.42 -16.01
N GLY A 54 1.46 -8.05 -15.32
CA GLY A 54 2.82 -7.51 -15.10
C GLY A 54 3.15 -7.13 -13.65
N MET A 55 2.19 -7.13 -12.72
CA MET A 55 2.50 -6.98 -11.30
C MET A 55 2.86 -8.34 -10.68
N PRO A 56 3.93 -8.41 -9.88
CA PRO A 56 4.31 -9.63 -9.18
C PRO A 56 3.24 -10.03 -8.16
N ASP A 57 3.18 -11.32 -7.84
CA ASP A 57 2.37 -11.80 -6.74
C ASP A 57 2.94 -11.33 -5.41
N VAL A 58 2.14 -10.65 -4.61
CA VAL A 58 2.51 -10.12 -3.30
C VAL A 58 1.69 -10.83 -2.23
N ALA A 59 2.34 -11.19 -1.15
CA ALA A 59 1.72 -11.81 0.01
C ALA A 59 2.02 -11.02 1.29
N PRO A 60 1.06 -10.89 2.23
CA PRO A 60 1.26 -10.20 3.49
C PRO A 60 2.43 -10.78 4.28
N VAL A 61 3.34 -9.91 4.71
CA VAL A 61 4.51 -10.26 5.55
C VAL A 61 4.56 -9.35 6.76
N THR A 62 4.65 -9.98 7.93
CA THR A 62 4.84 -9.32 9.22
C THR A 62 5.93 -10.04 9.99
N GLY A 63 6.39 -9.47 11.09
CA GLY A 63 7.34 -10.13 11.97
C GLY A 63 7.93 -9.21 13.01
N THR A 64 8.97 -9.68 13.68
CA THR A 64 9.67 -8.92 14.72
C THR A 64 11.18 -8.96 14.46
N VAL A 65 11.86 -7.89 14.87
CA VAL A 65 13.32 -7.81 14.87
C VAL A 65 13.79 -7.59 16.29
N THR A 66 14.73 -8.44 16.73
CA THR A 66 15.39 -8.29 18.03
C THR A 66 16.90 -8.20 17.86
N LEU A 67 17.57 -7.52 18.76
CA LEU A 67 19.02 -7.45 18.83
C LEU A 67 19.49 -7.90 20.21
N ASN A 68 20.24 -9.00 20.28
CA ASN A 68 20.63 -9.67 21.52
C ASN A 68 19.44 -9.99 22.43
N GLY A 69 18.28 -10.34 21.85
CA GLY A 69 17.05 -10.66 22.56
C GLY A 69 16.17 -9.46 22.93
N GLU A 70 16.62 -8.23 22.72
CA GLU A 70 15.83 -7.03 22.95
C GLU A 70 15.12 -6.55 21.66
N PRO A 71 13.86 -6.08 21.73
CA PRO A 71 13.17 -5.51 20.57
C PRO A 71 13.95 -4.35 19.95
N LEU A 72 14.15 -4.39 18.64
CA LEU A 72 14.90 -3.38 17.89
C LEU A 72 13.93 -2.46 17.14
N ALA A 73 13.72 -1.26 17.68
CA ALA A 73 12.86 -0.24 17.09
C ALA A 73 13.60 0.65 16.07
N GLY A 74 12.86 1.24 15.12
CA GLY A 74 13.38 2.24 14.19
C GLY A 74 14.39 1.69 13.18
N VAL A 75 14.30 0.39 12.84
CA VAL A 75 15.12 -0.20 11.78
C VAL A 75 14.29 -0.47 10.54
N SER A 76 14.90 -0.32 9.39
CA SER A 76 14.31 -0.64 8.10
C SER A 76 14.58 -2.11 7.75
N VAL A 77 13.53 -2.85 7.50
CA VAL A 77 13.56 -4.23 7.00
C VAL A 77 13.25 -4.19 5.52
N VAL A 78 14.16 -4.67 4.70
CA VAL A 78 14.08 -4.64 3.23
C VAL A 78 14.12 -6.06 2.70
N PHE A 79 13.15 -6.42 1.88
CA PHE A 79 13.08 -7.69 1.16
C PHE A 79 13.33 -7.42 -0.33
N GLU A 80 14.38 -7.99 -0.87
CA GLU A 80 14.73 -7.91 -2.29
C GLU A 80 14.45 -9.26 -2.95
N SER A 81 13.46 -9.31 -3.83
CA SER A 81 13.13 -10.52 -4.57
C SER A 81 14.13 -10.77 -5.71
N GLU A 82 14.28 -12.02 -6.13
CA GLU A 82 15.09 -12.38 -7.30
C GLU A 82 14.63 -11.69 -8.60
N SER A 83 13.35 -11.29 -8.66
CA SER A 83 12.80 -10.51 -9.77
C SER A 83 13.15 -9.02 -9.74
N GLY A 84 13.95 -8.58 -8.75
CA GLY A 84 14.42 -7.19 -8.62
C GLY A 84 13.42 -6.24 -7.96
N HIS A 85 12.31 -6.74 -7.42
CA HIS A 85 11.36 -5.91 -6.68
C HIS A 85 11.77 -5.82 -5.21
N THR A 86 11.64 -4.62 -4.65
CA THR A 86 11.98 -4.35 -3.25
C THR A 86 10.72 -4.04 -2.46
N SER A 87 10.55 -4.71 -1.33
CA SER A 87 9.53 -4.41 -0.32
C SER A 87 10.20 -3.97 0.96
N PHE A 88 9.61 -3.03 1.69
CA PHE A 88 10.24 -2.46 2.89
C PHE A 88 9.22 -2.22 3.99
N GLY A 89 9.70 -2.17 5.22
CA GLY A 89 8.94 -1.80 6.41
C GLY A 89 9.88 -1.27 7.47
N THR A 90 9.34 -0.53 8.43
CA THR A 90 10.10 -0.02 9.59
C THR A 90 9.55 -0.65 10.85
N THR A 91 10.43 -1.02 11.77
CA THR A 91 10.02 -1.57 13.07
C THR A 91 9.49 -0.48 14.00
N ASP A 92 8.44 -0.82 14.73
CA ASP A 92 7.86 0.00 15.78
C ASP A 92 8.61 -0.14 17.12
N SER A 93 8.08 0.47 18.19
CA SER A 93 8.67 0.42 19.53
C SER A 93 8.76 -0.98 20.14
N THR A 94 8.03 -1.95 19.61
CA THR A 94 8.04 -3.36 20.04
C THR A 94 8.92 -4.22 19.15
N GLY A 95 9.62 -3.62 18.18
CA GLY A 95 10.39 -4.34 17.17
C GLY A 95 9.54 -5.00 16.09
N SER A 96 8.23 -4.78 16.09
CA SER A 96 7.32 -5.36 15.09
C SER A 96 7.34 -4.57 13.79
N TYR A 97 7.24 -5.28 12.66
CA TYR A 97 7.20 -4.65 11.34
C TYR A 97 6.12 -5.26 10.44
N GLN A 98 5.72 -4.48 9.46
CA GLN A 98 4.90 -4.91 8.34
C GLN A 98 5.51 -4.40 7.04
N LEU A 99 5.61 -5.26 6.04
CA LEU A 99 6.18 -4.89 4.75
C LEU A 99 5.14 -4.26 3.83
N VAL A 100 5.65 -3.35 2.98
CA VAL A 100 4.90 -2.75 1.87
C VAL A 100 5.71 -2.96 0.59
N ALA A 101 5.07 -3.57 -0.39
CA ALA A 101 5.61 -3.82 -1.72
C ALA A 101 5.34 -2.64 -2.67
N PRO A 102 5.95 -2.63 -3.87
CA PRO A 102 5.66 -1.64 -4.91
C PRO A 102 4.16 -1.51 -5.19
N GLY A 103 3.69 -0.29 -5.43
CA GLY A 103 2.27 -0.02 -5.64
C GLY A 103 1.44 0.00 -4.36
N SER A 104 2.09 0.19 -3.19
CA SER A 104 1.44 0.28 -1.86
C SER A 104 0.66 -0.99 -1.46
N GLN A 105 1.03 -2.14 -2.00
CA GLN A 105 0.48 -3.42 -1.58
C GLN A 105 1.14 -3.89 -0.27
N GLN A 106 0.34 -4.39 0.67
CA GLN A 106 0.88 -4.90 1.93
C GLN A 106 1.58 -6.25 1.70
N GLY A 107 2.86 -6.33 2.09
CA GLY A 107 3.65 -7.55 2.05
C GLY A 107 4.90 -7.48 1.20
N ALA A 108 5.34 -8.64 0.71
CA ALA A 108 6.48 -8.81 -0.17
C ALA A 108 6.16 -9.73 -1.35
N VAL A 109 7.00 -9.68 -2.39
CA VAL A 109 6.85 -10.52 -3.57
C VAL A 109 7.01 -12.00 -3.19
N VAL A 110 6.10 -12.83 -3.65
CA VAL A 110 6.13 -14.29 -3.45
C VAL A 110 7.37 -14.87 -4.11
N GLY A 111 8.09 -15.73 -3.39
CA GLY A 111 9.34 -16.33 -3.83
C GLY A 111 10.47 -16.13 -2.83
N LEU A 112 11.69 -16.43 -3.25
CA LEU A 112 12.88 -16.21 -2.47
C LEU A 112 13.25 -14.72 -2.46
N ASN A 113 13.47 -14.19 -1.27
CA ASN A 113 13.85 -12.80 -1.05
C ASN A 113 15.12 -12.76 -0.20
N THR A 114 16.07 -11.90 -0.57
CA THR A 114 17.20 -11.53 0.29
C THR A 114 16.71 -10.46 1.26
N VAL A 115 17.02 -10.63 2.54
CA VAL A 115 16.55 -9.71 3.60
C VAL A 115 17.70 -8.85 4.08
N LYS A 116 17.50 -7.53 4.11
CA LYS A 116 18.45 -6.57 4.68
C LYS A 116 17.80 -5.81 5.81
N ILE A 117 18.52 -5.64 6.90
CA ILE A 117 18.07 -4.90 8.08
C ILE A 117 19.09 -3.80 8.35
N THR A 118 18.64 -2.54 8.26
CA THR A 118 19.49 -1.34 8.39
C THR A 118 18.86 -0.36 9.35
N THR A 119 19.67 0.49 9.97
CA THR A 119 19.12 1.61 10.75
C THR A 119 18.38 2.55 9.81
N HIS A 120 17.13 2.89 10.17
CA HIS A 120 16.37 3.90 9.42
C HIS A 120 16.96 5.28 9.72
N LEU A 121 17.27 6.02 8.66
CA LEU A 121 17.83 7.36 8.76
C LEU A 121 16.95 8.34 7.99
N ASP A 122 16.56 9.43 8.63
CA ASP A 122 15.77 10.50 8.00
C ASP A 122 16.61 11.36 7.05
N ALA A 123 17.93 11.29 7.17
CA ALA A 123 18.88 12.02 6.31
C ALA A 123 20.10 11.15 5.96
N PRO A 124 20.79 11.46 4.85
CA PRO A 124 22.02 10.75 4.49
C PRO A 124 23.05 10.80 5.63
N PRO A 125 23.65 9.68 6.01
CA PRO A 125 24.63 9.65 7.08
C PRO A 125 25.91 10.38 6.67
N GLY A 126 26.57 11.01 7.66
CA GLY A 126 27.89 11.59 7.45
C GLY A 126 28.97 10.55 7.12
N PRO A 127 30.12 10.96 6.58
CA PRO A 127 31.14 10.03 6.09
C PRO A 127 31.78 9.14 7.17
N SER A 128 31.65 9.51 8.43
CA SER A 128 32.15 8.74 9.58
C SER A 128 31.10 7.86 10.24
N TRP A 129 29.84 7.92 9.80
CA TRP A 129 28.76 7.14 10.40
C TRP A 129 28.91 5.65 10.03
N LYS A 130 28.72 4.80 11.01
CA LYS A 130 28.67 3.35 10.82
C LYS A 130 27.36 2.83 11.37
N ASP A 131 26.70 1.97 10.61
CA ASP A 131 25.51 1.30 11.06
C ASP A 131 25.80 0.47 12.31
N PRO A 132 25.06 0.64 13.41
CA PRO A 132 25.18 -0.21 14.60
C PRO A 132 24.82 -1.69 14.33
N ILE A 133 24.13 -1.97 13.24
CA ILE A 133 23.76 -3.31 12.80
C ILE A 133 24.93 -3.91 12.02
N PRO A 134 25.40 -5.12 12.37
CA PRO A 134 26.50 -5.79 11.66
C PRO A 134 26.25 -5.96 10.16
N ALA A 135 27.31 -5.82 9.36
CA ALA A 135 27.25 -5.89 7.90
C ALA A 135 26.60 -7.17 7.35
N ARG A 136 26.69 -8.28 8.08
CA ARG A 136 26.06 -9.57 7.72
C ARG A 136 24.52 -9.53 7.71
N TYR A 137 23.91 -8.46 8.20
CA TYR A 137 22.45 -8.26 8.18
C TYR A 137 22.02 -7.11 7.26
N ASN A 138 22.98 -6.33 6.74
CA ASN A 138 22.72 -5.21 5.84
C ASN A 138 23.49 -5.29 4.51
N SER A 139 24.66 -4.67 4.40
CA SER A 139 25.42 -4.55 3.14
C SER A 139 25.97 -5.88 2.61
N ALA A 140 26.23 -6.84 3.50
CA ALA A 140 26.65 -8.21 3.16
C ALA A 140 25.64 -9.21 3.74
N SER A 141 24.35 -8.97 3.51
CA SER A 141 23.31 -9.79 4.13
C SER A 141 23.36 -11.24 3.67
N GLU A 142 23.35 -12.14 4.63
CA GLU A 142 23.20 -13.58 4.45
C GLU A 142 21.77 -14.06 4.78
N LEU A 143 20.88 -13.12 5.16
CA LEU A 143 19.51 -13.45 5.49
C LEU A 143 18.69 -13.66 4.22
N SER A 144 17.89 -14.72 4.22
CA SER A 144 16.93 -15.00 3.17
C SER A 144 15.58 -15.41 3.75
N ALA A 145 14.52 -15.13 3.03
CA ALA A 145 13.16 -15.50 3.40
C ALA A 145 12.38 -16.00 2.18
N GLN A 146 11.78 -17.16 2.33
CA GLN A 146 10.86 -17.73 1.33
C GLN A 146 9.44 -17.22 1.62
N VAL A 147 8.97 -16.27 0.83
CA VAL A 147 7.60 -15.75 0.93
C VAL A 147 6.65 -16.67 0.17
N ASN A 148 5.65 -17.20 0.87
CA ASN A 148 4.63 -18.07 0.30
C ASN A 148 3.33 -17.29 0.07
N SER A 149 2.46 -17.81 -0.78
CA SER A 149 1.10 -17.26 -0.93
C SER A 149 0.35 -17.35 0.41
N GLY A 150 -0.34 -16.25 0.79
CA GLY A 150 -1.02 -16.14 2.09
C GLY A 150 -0.21 -15.37 3.13
N LYS A 151 -0.55 -15.51 4.39
CA LYS A 151 0.11 -14.77 5.48
C LYS A 151 1.47 -15.38 5.81
N ASN A 152 2.49 -14.54 5.91
CA ASN A 152 3.85 -14.91 6.31
C ASN A 152 4.25 -14.14 7.57
N SER A 153 5.05 -14.80 8.42
CA SER A 153 5.65 -14.17 9.60
C SER A 153 7.11 -14.56 9.69
N PHE A 154 8.01 -13.56 9.70
CA PHE A 154 9.46 -13.77 9.82
C PHE A 154 9.99 -12.96 10.99
N ASN A 155 10.59 -13.67 11.95
CA ASN A 155 11.24 -13.05 13.09
C ASN A 155 12.76 -13.15 12.91
N PHE A 156 13.44 -12.03 13.10
CA PHE A 156 14.89 -11.94 12.94
C PHE A 156 15.55 -11.63 14.29
N GLU A 157 16.37 -12.55 14.72
CA GLU A 157 17.18 -12.39 15.93
C GLU A 157 18.62 -12.01 15.52
N LEU A 158 18.98 -10.76 15.77
CA LEU A 158 20.28 -10.21 15.42
C LEU A 158 21.23 -10.28 16.62
N GLU A 159 22.49 -10.50 16.34
CA GLU A 159 23.57 -10.51 17.35
C GLU A 159 24.67 -9.51 16.96
N ARG A 160 25.21 -8.80 17.94
CA ARG A 160 26.31 -7.83 17.78
C ARG A 160 27.70 -8.48 17.78
N LYS A 161 27.91 -9.60 17.18
CA LYS A 161 29.29 -10.16 17.11
C LYS A 161 30.03 -9.69 15.89
#